data_df16e0453a7b9e7b1772fb727bb58c9e
#
_entry.id   df16e0453a7b9e7b1772fb727bb58c9e
#
_cell.length_a   1.000
_cell.length_b   1.000
_cell.length_c   1.000
_cell.angle_alpha   90.00
_cell.angle_beta   90.00
_cell.angle_gamma   90.00
#
_symmetry.space_group_name_H-M   'P 1'
#
loop_
_entity.id
_entity.type
_entity.pdbx_description
1 polymer ?
#
loop_
_entity_poly.entity_id
_entity_poly.type
_entity_poly.pdbx_seq_one_letter_code
_entity_poly.pdbx_strand_id
1 'polypeptide(L)'
;MKIGFCGTMSVGKTTLVNALKELPEFKSYKFRTERSKYLMEMGIPLNTDSTLKGQLVFSAERAAELMQENIITDRTIVDVIAFANLSESMTSGEKFYLGATIQPLMYEYDILFYVSPEGVEIEDNGVRETNADYRMAIDKEIKSIIGMHRSNTPTIKGTVEERIKQVKNIVAQYV
;
A
#
# COMPACT_ATOMS: atom_id res chain seq x y z
N MET A 1 13.91 -7.04 -8.62
CA MET A 1 13.66 -6.27 -7.38
C MET A 1 12.18 -6.01 -7.22
N LYS A 2 11.63 -6.20 -6.02
CA LYS A 2 10.22 -6.01 -5.66
C LYS A 2 10.10 -4.75 -4.80
N ILE A 3 9.45 -3.71 -5.31
CA ILE A 3 9.32 -2.41 -4.65
C ILE A 3 7.85 -2.16 -4.33
N GLY A 4 7.53 -1.91 -3.06
CA GLY A 4 6.17 -1.63 -2.61
C GLY A 4 6.03 -0.23 -2.01
N PHE A 5 4.91 0.42 -2.30
CA PHE A 5 4.52 1.70 -1.69
C PHE A 5 3.30 1.49 -0.81
N CYS A 6 3.49 1.57 0.51
CA CYS A 6 2.39 1.58 1.48
C CYS A 6 2.09 2.99 1.98
N GLY A 7 0.90 3.17 2.50
CA GLY A 7 0.44 4.46 3.05
C GLY A 7 -1.08 4.57 2.98
N THR A 8 -1.65 5.44 3.81
CA THR A 8 -3.09 5.65 3.87
C THR A 8 -3.68 6.15 2.54
N MET A 9 -4.99 6.31 2.46
CA MET A 9 -5.65 6.82 1.24
C MET A 9 -5.24 8.28 0.97
N SER A 10 -5.34 8.68 -0.30
CA SER A 10 -5.11 10.07 -0.78
C SER A 10 -3.73 10.65 -0.41
N VAL A 11 -2.68 9.83 -0.37
CA VAL A 11 -1.30 10.31 -0.11
C VAL A 11 -0.47 10.44 -1.39
N GLY A 12 -1.09 10.24 -2.57
CA GLY A 12 -0.41 10.39 -3.86
C GLY A 12 0.43 9.17 -4.28
N LYS A 13 0.20 7.96 -3.73
CA LYS A 13 0.92 6.73 -4.14
C LYS A 13 0.77 6.45 -5.63
N THR A 14 -0.47 6.44 -6.12
CA THR A 14 -0.77 6.16 -7.54
C THR A 14 -0.12 7.18 -8.46
N THR A 15 -0.15 8.46 -8.09
CA THR A 15 0.52 9.54 -8.83
C THR A 15 2.03 9.30 -8.90
N LEU A 16 2.65 8.96 -7.77
CA LEU A 16 4.07 8.64 -7.70
C LEU A 16 4.43 7.42 -8.56
N VAL A 17 3.69 6.33 -8.42
CA VAL A 17 3.93 5.07 -9.18
C VAL A 17 3.78 5.31 -10.68
N ASN A 18 2.77 6.09 -11.11
CA ASN A 18 2.61 6.45 -12.51
C ASN A 18 3.76 7.34 -13.01
N ALA A 19 4.23 8.29 -12.21
CA ALA A 19 5.38 9.11 -12.57
C ALA A 19 6.68 8.30 -12.69
N LEU A 20 6.91 7.32 -11.81
CA LEU A 20 8.07 6.43 -11.90
C LEU A 20 8.02 5.57 -13.18
N LYS A 21 6.84 5.16 -13.64
CA LYS A 21 6.67 4.36 -14.86
C LYS A 21 7.20 5.05 -16.12
N GLU A 22 7.17 6.37 -16.16
CA GLU A 22 7.64 7.17 -17.30
C GLU A 22 9.18 7.33 -17.32
N LEU A 23 9.87 6.93 -16.26
CA LEU A 23 11.31 7.13 -16.14
C LEU A 23 12.10 5.96 -16.76
N PRO A 24 13.18 6.27 -17.51
CA PRO A 24 14.02 5.27 -18.15
C PRO A 24 14.57 4.20 -17.20
N GLU A 25 14.93 4.60 -15.98
CA GLU A 25 15.52 3.72 -14.96
C GLU A 25 14.59 2.59 -14.51
N PHE A 26 13.27 2.78 -14.65
CA PHE A 26 12.27 1.81 -14.23
C PHE A 26 11.62 1.06 -15.41
N LYS A 27 12.10 1.21 -16.64
CA LYS A 27 11.52 0.55 -17.84
C LYS A 27 11.49 -0.97 -17.77
N SER A 28 12.39 -1.58 -17.03
CA SER A 28 12.42 -3.04 -16.83
C SER A 28 11.44 -3.55 -15.79
N TYR A 29 10.78 -2.65 -15.06
CA TYR A 29 9.82 -3.02 -14.03
C TYR A 29 8.41 -3.16 -14.59
N LYS A 30 7.67 -4.11 -14.02
CA LYS A 30 6.21 -4.19 -14.13
C LYS A 30 5.60 -3.24 -13.11
N PHE A 31 4.50 -2.59 -13.48
CA PHE A 31 3.80 -1.66 -12.59
C PHE A 31 2.40 -2.18 -12.29
N ARG A 32 2.01 -2.15 -11.03
CA ARG A 32 0.68 -2.45 -10.55
C ARG A 32 0.14 -1.31 -9.72
N THR A 33 -0.92 -0.71 -10.22
CA THR A 33 -1.68 0.32 -9.51
C THR A 33 -2.82 -0.31 -8.72
N GLU A 34 -3.28 0.41 -7.73
CA GLU A 34 -4.38 0.05 -6.87
C GLU A 34 -5.69 -0.16 -7.66
N ARG A 35 -6.46 -1.19 -7.34
CA ARG A 35 -7.65 -1.63 -8.06
C ARG A 35 -8.95 -1.54 -7.25
N SER A 36 -8.97 -0.80 -6.15
CA SER A 36 -10.15 -0.71 -5.27
C SER A 36 -11.43 -0.33 -6.01
N LYS A 37 -11.35 0.57 -6.98
CA LYS A 37 -12.51 0.97 -7.78
C LYS A 37 -13.11 -0.22 -8.53
N TYR A 38 -12.28 -0.99 -9.23
CA TYR A 38 -12.71 -2.19 -9.94
C TYR A 38 -13.33 -3.22 -9.00
N LEU A 39 -12.72 -3.46 -7.84
CA LEU A 39 -13.21 -4.42 -6.86
C LEU A 39 -14.53 -3.96 -6.24
N MET A 40 -14.69 -2.66 -6.00
CA MET A 40 -15.97 -2.09 -5.55
C MET A 40 -17.08 -2.26 -6.60
N GLU A 41 -16.77 -2.05 -7.87
CA GLU A 41 -17.72 -2.30 -8.99
C GLU A 41 -18.15 -3.76 -9.05
N MET A 42 -17.31 -4.69 -8.60
CA MET A 42 -17.66 -6.11 -8.43
C MET A 42 -18.44 -6.41 -7.15
N GLY A 43 -18.83 -5.41 -6.38
CA GLY A 43 -19.59 -5.56 -5.13
C GLY A 43 -18.76 -5.95 -3.91
N ILE A 44 -17.42 -5.79 -3.96
CA ILE A 44 -16.56 -6.05 -2.81
C ILE A 44 -16.56 -4.83 -1.88
N PRO A 45 -17.03 -4.98 -0.62
CA PRO A 45 -17.03 -3.89 0.34
C PRO A 45 -15.61 -3.44 0.70
N LEU A 46 -15.43 -2.14 0.87
CA LEU A 46 -14.14 -1.52 1.17
C LEU A 46 -14.16 -0.82 2.55
N ASN A 47 -12.99 -0.37 2.98
CA ASN A 47 -12.79 0.45 4.18
C ASN A 47 -13.35 -0.22 5.45
N THR A 48 -14.15 0.48 6.25
CA THR A 48 -14.77 -0.04 7.47
C THR A 48 -15.68 -1.25 7.22
N ASP A 49 -16.33 -1.31 6.06
CA ASP A 49 -17.24 -2.39 5.67
C ASP A 49 -16.53 -3.60 5.05
N SER A 50 -15.21 -3.55 4.92
CA SER A 50 -14.45 -4.65 4.33
C SER A 50 -14.61 -5.95 5.10
N THR A 51 -14.80 -7.05 4.36
CA THR A 51 -15.00 -8.38 4.91
C THR A 51 -13.74 -9.24 4.77
N LEU A 52 -13.66 -10.35 5.52
CA LEU A 52 -12.60 -11.33 5.36
C LEU A 52 -12.46 -11.77 3.89
N LYS A 53 -13.58 -12.07 3.23
CA LYS A 53 -13.59 -12.50 1.82
C LYS A 53 -13.01 -11.43 0.90
N GLY A 54 -13.36 -10.15 1.10
CA GLY A 54 -12.81 -9.02 0.36
C GLY A 54 -11.30 -8.86 0.59
N GLN A 55 -10.87 -8.93 1.85
CA GLN A 55 -9.45 -8.82 2.19
C GLN A 55 -8.61 -10.00 1.67
N LEU A 56 -9.19 -11.20 1.55
CA LEU A 56 -8.54 -12.34 0.89
C LEU A 56 -8.32 -12.08 -0.61
N VAL A 57 -9.24 -11.39 -1.30
CA VAL A 57 -9.04 -10.98 -2.70
C VAL A 57 -7.85 -10.03 -2.82
N PHE A 58 -7.78 -8.98 -1.98
CA PHE A 58 -6.64 -8.07 -1.96
C PHE A 58 -5.33 -8.78 -1.64
N SER A 59 -5.35 -9.73 -0.69
CA SER A 59 -4.18 -10.53 -0.32
C SER A 59 -3.69 -11.38 -1.49
N ALA A 60 -4.62 -12.03 -2.22
CA ALA A 60 -4.29 -12.85 -3.38
C ALA A 60 -3.68 -12.01 -4.51
N GLU A 61 -4.18 -10.79 -4.76
CA GLU A 61 -3.59 -9.87 -5.73
C GLU A 61 -2.15 -9.51 -5.33
N ARG A 62 -1.91 -9.16 -4.06
CA ARG A 62 -0.55 -8.84 -3.56
C ARG A 62 0.39 -10.04 -3.66
N ALA A 63 -0.08 -11.24 -3.30
CA ALA A 63 0.70 -12.45 -3.44
C ALA A 63 1.08 -12.73 -4.91
N ALA A 64 0.13 -12.57 -5.83
CA ALA A 64 0.38 -12.75 -7.28
C ALA A 64 1.40 -11.73 -7.82
N GLU A 65 1.35 -10.48 -7.35
CA GLU A 65 2.33 -9.46 -7.70
C GLU A 65 3.73 -9.82 -7.20
N LEU A 66 3.84 -10.34 -5.98
CA LEU A 66 5.11 -10.75 -5.39
C LEU A 66 5.76 -11.98 -6.06
N MET A 67 5.05 -12.69 -6.92
CA MET A 67 5.63 -13.72 -7.78
C MET A 67 6.44 -13.13 -8.97
N GLN A 68 6.34 -11.83 -9.22
CA GLN A 68 7.11 -11.17 -10.29
C GLN A 68 8.49 -10.77 -9.79
N GLU A 69 9.53 -10.85 -10.67
CA GLU A 69 10.90 -10.49 -10.31
C GLU A 69 11.11 -8.97 -10.20
N ASN A 70 10.69 -8.23 -11.23
CA ASN A 70 10.84 -6.77 -11.27
C ASN A 70 9.46 -6.12 -11.25
N ILE A 71 9.03 -5.66 -10.08
CA ILE A 71 7.70 -5.09 -9.91
C ILE A 71 7.72 -3.88 -8.98
N ILE A 72 6.89 -2.89 -9.32
CA ILE A 72 6.56 -1.74 -8.47
C ILE A 72 5.05 -1.77 -8.22
N THR A 73 4.66 -1.76 -6.93
CA THR A 73 3.25 -1.86 -6.52
C THR A 73 2.78 -0.63 -5.77
N ASP A 74 1.62 -0.11 -6.15
CA ASP A 74 0.83 0.84 -5.36
C ASP A 74 -0.09 0.03 -4.44
N ARG A 75 0.14 0.06 -3.17
CA ARG A 75 -0.37 -0.81 -2.12
C ARG A 75 0.46 -2.09 -1.93
N THR A 76 0.46 -2.56 -0.70
CA THR A 76 1.27 -3.68 -0.24
C THR A 76 0.50 -4.55 0.75
N ILE A 77 1.14 -5.61 1.22
CA ILE A 77 0.61 -6.44 2.33
C ILE A 77 0.38 -5.62 3.61
N VAL A 78 1.21 -4.59 3.86
CA VAL A 78 1.03 -3.68 5.02
C VAL A 78 -0.32 -2.99 4.96
N ASP A 79 -0.69 -2.47 3.77
CA ASP A 79 -2.00 -1.84 3.57
C ASP A 79 -3.14 -2.82 3.82
N VAL A 80 -3.05 -4.04 3.30
CA VAL A 80 -4.10 -5.07 3.49
C VAL A 80 -4.32 -5.36 4.98
N ILE A 81 -3.24 -5.56 5.75
CA ILE A 81 -3.34 -5.81 7.19
C ILE A 81 -3.94 -4.60 7.91
N ALA A 82 -3.49 -3.38 7.59
CA ALA A 82 -3.99 -2.17 8.24
C ALA A 82 -5.49 -1.96 8.00
N PHE A 83 -5.96 -2.12 6.76
CA PHE A 83 -7.37 -2.00 6.43
C PHE A 83 -8.22 -3.13 7.07
N ALA A 84 -7.71 -4.36 7.12
CA ALA A 84 -8.38 -5.46 7.81
C ALA A 84 -8.50 -5.21 9.31
N ASN A 85 -7.45 -4.71 9.97
CA ASN A 85 -7.45 -4.43 11.40
C ASN A 85 -8.50 -3.36 11.79
N LEU A 86 -8.75 -2.40 10.92
CA LEU A 86 -9.73 -1.33 11.13
C LEU A 86 -11.11 -1.61 10.51
N SER A 87 -11.33 -2.78 9.95
CA SER A 87 -12.67 -3.20 9.51
C SER A 87 -13.61 -3.37 10.71
N GLU A 88 -14.84 -2.90 10.57
CA GLU A 88 -15.92 -3.12 11.56
C GLU A 88 -16.70 -4.41 11.28
N SER A 89 -16.62 -4.91 10.05
CA SER A 89 -17.32 -6.14 9.61
C SER A 89 -16.54 -7.42 9.88
N MET A 90 -15.27 -7.35 10.26
CA MET A 90 -14.43 -8.50 10.57
C MET A 90 -14.32 -8.73 12.07
N THR A 91 -14.44 -9.99 12.49
CA THR A 91 -14.17 -10.41 13.86
C THR A 91 -12.67 -10.33 14.20
N SER A 92 -12.34 -10.24 15.49
CA SER A 92 -10.94 -10.25 15.94
C SER A 92 -10.19 -11.51 15.52
N GLY A 93 -10.86 -12.67 15.48
CA GLY A 93 -10.28 -13.93 15.01
C GLY A 93 -9.93 -13.87 13.52
N GLU A 94 -10.83 -13.36 12.67
CA GLU A 94 -10.58 -13.20 11.22
C GLU A 94 -9.41 -12.26 10.95
N LYS A 95 -9.34 -11.11 11.66
CA LYS A 95 -8.23 -10.17 11.56
C LYS A 95 -6.90 -10.82 11.93
N PHE A 96 -6.87 -11.54 13.04
CA PHE A 96 -5.69 -12.24 13.52
C PHE A 96 -5.20 -13.30 12.52
N TYR A 97 -6.08 -14.19 12.06
CA TYR A 97 -5.71 -15.25 11.13
C TYR A 97 -5.28 -14.71 9.76
N LEU A 98 -5.98 -13.70 9.25
CA LEU A 98 -5.57 -13.03 8.01
C LEU A 98 -4.17 -12.43 8.17
N GLY A 99 -3.97 -11.61 9.21
CA GLY A 99 -2.68 -10.97 9.48
C GLY A 99 -1.56 -11.99 9.62
N ALA A 100 -1.73 -13.03 10.44
CA ALA A 100 -0.74 -14.09 10.64
C ALA A 100 -0.40 -14.83 9.33
N THR A 101 -1.39 -15.01 8.43
CA THR A 101 -1.19 -15.72 7.17
C THR A 101 -0.41 -14.90 6.15
N ILE A 102 -0.71 -13.59 6.02
CA ILE A 102 -0.13 -12.77 4.95
C ILE A 102 1.08 -11.95 5.38
N GLN A 103 1.29 -11.75 6.68
CA GLN A 103 2.43 -11.00 7.21
C GLN A 103 3.79 -11.47 6.68
N PRO A 104 4.08 -12.77 6.54
CA PRO A 104 5.35 -13.23 5.99
C PRO A 104 5.66 -12.68 4.59
N LEU A 105 4.64 -12.42 3.77
CA LEU A 105 4.81 -11.84 2.44
C LEU A 105 5.37 -10.40 2.47
N MET A 106 5.29 -9.74 3.61
CA MET A 106 5.84 -8.40 3.80
C MET A 106 7.37 -8.37 3.61
N TYR A 107 8.02 -9.49 3.90
CA TYR A 107 9.47 -9.63 3.80
C TYR A 107 9.96 -9.95 2.38
N GLU A 108 9.03 -10.21 1.46
CA GLU A 108 9.37 -10.42 0.05
C GLU A 108 9.62 -9.12 -0.73
N TYR A 109 9.23 -7.96 -0.20
CA TYR A 109 9.61 -6.67 -0.78
C TYR A 109 11.10 -6.41 -0.50
N ASP A 110 11.89 -6.21 -1.55
CA ASP A 110 13.29 -5.77 -1.41
C ASP A 110 13.33 -4.38 -0.81
N ILE A 111 12.45 -3.49 -1.29
CA ILE A 111 12.27 -2.14 -0.74
C ILE A 111 10.78 -1.90 -0.51
N LEU A 112 10.45 -1.55 0.73
CA LEU A 112 9.13 -1.07 1.12
C LEU A 112 9.24 0.41 1.44
N PHE A 113 8.46 1.26 0.77
CA PHE A 113 8.37 2.69 1.03
C PHE A 113 7.08 3.03 1.78
N TYR A 114 7.20 3.80 2.84
CA TYR A 114 6.03 4.43 3.46
C TYR A 114 5.84 5.83 2.88
N VAL A 115 4.66 6.10 2.30
CA VAL A 115 4.29 7.39 1.72
C VAL A 115 3.50 8.20 2.74
N SER A 116 4.12 9.27 3.25
CA SER A 116 3.54 10.12 4.29
C SER A 116 2.32 10.90 3.78
N PRO A 117 1.25 11.04 4.59
CA PRO A 117 0.13 11.93 4.33
C PRO A 117 0.44 13.42 4.56
N GLU A 118 1.62 13.74 5.09
CA GLU A 118 2.01 15.10 5.45
C GLU A 118 1.94 16.03 4.23
N GLY A 119 1.18 17.13 4.35
CA GLY A 119 1.03 18.13 3.30
C GLY A 119 0.16 17.70 2.11
N VAL A 120 -0.59 16.59 2.22
CA VAL A 120 -1.48 16.11 1.16
C VAL A 120 -2.93 16.10 1.64
N GLU A 121 -3.78 16.86 0.94
CA GLU A 121 -5.22 16.89 1.20
C GLU A 121 -5.90 15.57 0.78
N ILE A 122 -7.08 15.32 1.35
CA ILE A 122 -7.90 14.18 0.99
C ILE A 122 -8.65 14.52 -0.31
N GLU A 123 -8.46 13.69 -1.34
CA GLU A 123 -9.22 13.79 -2.58
C GLU A 123 -10.42 12.84 -2.55
N ASP A 124 -11.61 13.36 -2.80
CA ASP A 124 -12.79 12.54 -3.04
C ASP A 124 -12.83 12.10 -4.51
N ASN A 125 -12.74 10.78 -4.73
CA ASN A 125 -12.87 10.17 -6.05
C ASN A 125 -14.05 9.19 -6.12
N GLY A 126 -15.00 9.29 -5.18
CA GLY A 126 -16.20 8.44 -5.08
C GLY A 126 -15.94 7.00 -4.60
N VAL A 127 -14.70 6.64 -4.30
CA VAL A 127 -14.29 5.32 -3.79
C VAL A 127 -13.57 5.44 -2.47
N ARG A 128 -12.85 6.56 -2.27
CA ARG A 128 -12.05 6.80 -1.09
C ARG A 128 -12.92 7.30 0.04
N GLU A 129 -12.68 6.73 1.20
CA GLU A 129 -13.20 7.29 2.45
C GLU A 129 -12.60 8.69 2.65
N THR A 130 -13.46 9.69 2.79
CA THR A 130 -13.06 11.10 3.01
C THR A 130 -12.98 11.47 4.48
N ASN A 131 -13.32 10.54 5.38
CA ASN A 131 -13.23 10.75 6.81
C ASN A 131 -11.77 10.89 7.25
N ALA A 132 -11.42 12.08 7.75
CA ALA A 132 -10.07 12.41 8.19
C ALA A 132 -9.61 11.54 9.39
N ASP A 133 -10.52 11.20 10.30
CA ASP A 133 -10.21 10.38 11.48
C ASP A 133 -9.88 8.93 11.04
N TYR A 134 -10.64 8.37 10.10
CA TYR A 134 -10.36 7.06 9.55
C TYR A 134 -9.03 7.04 8.78
N ARG A 135 -8.74 8.09 7.98
CA ARG A 135 -7.44 8.25 7.31
C ARG A 135 -6.28 8.25 8.31
N MET A 136 -6.42 8.98 9.41
CA MET A 136 -5.40 9.02 10.47
C MET A 136 -5.28 7.68 11.20
N ALA A 137 -6.39 6.98 11.44
CA ALA A 137 -6.38 5.66 12.05
C ALA A 137 -5.63 4.64 11.18
N ILE A 138 -5.90 4.61 9.87
CA ILE A 138 -5.15 3.77 8.90
C ILE A 138 -3.67 4.14 8.88
N ASP A 139 -3.34 5.43 8.88
CA ASP A 139 -1.95 5.88 8.87
C ASP A 139 -1.19 5.42 10.12
N LYS A 140 -1.82 5.56 11.29
CA LYS A 140 -1.28 5.10 12.56
C LYS A 140 -1.07 3.58 12.57
N GLU A 141 -2.03 2.83 12.04
CA GLU A 141 -1.95 1.37 11.96
C GLU A 141 -0.81 0.93 11.03
N ILE A 142 -0.68 1.53 9.85
CA ILE A 142 0.44 1.28 8.92
C ILE A 142 1.78 1.54 9.62
N LYS A 143 1.94 2.67 10.31
CA LYS A 143 3.16 2.98 11.05
C LYS A 143 3.46 1.97 12.15
N SER A 144 2.43 1.50 12.86
CA SER A 144 2.56 0.47 13.88
C SER A 144 3.08 -0.83 13.28
N ILE A 145 2.48 -1.31 12.19
CA ILE A 145 2.89 -2.54 11.50
C ILE A 145 4.33 -2.42 11.00
N ILE A 146 4.69 -1.31 10.36
CA ILE A 146 6.05 -1.06 9.87
C ILE A 146 7.04 -1.05 11.04
N GLY A 147 6.71 -0.33 12.12
CA GLY A 147 7.59 -0.23 13.29
C GLY A 147 7.89 -1.58 13.94
N MET A 148 6.90 -2.49 13.95
CA MET A 148 7.07 -3.83 14.50
C MET A 148 7.84 -4.79 13.58
N HIS A 149 7.64 -4.70 12.25
CA HIS A 149 8.06 -5.75 11.33
C HIS A 149 9.13 -5.29 10.30
N ARG A 150 9.16 -4.01 9.96
CA ARG A 150 10.02 -3.43 8.91
C ARG A 150 10.54 -2.04 9.33
N SER A 151 11.15 -1.94 10.51
CA SER A 151 11.57 -0.66 11.13
C SER A 151 12.49 0.20 10.25
N ASN A 152 13.17 -0.38 9.27
CA ASN A 152 14.04 0.33 8.31
C ASN A 152 13.28 0.81 7.05
N THR A 153 11.94 0.83 7.07
CA THR A 153 11.14 1.31 5.92
C THR A 153 11.37 2.81 5.70
N PRO A 154 11.89 3.24 4.54
CA PRO A 154 12.09 4.65 4.24
C PRO A 154 10.76 5.39 4.12
N THR A 155 10.72 6.62 4.65
CA THR A 155 9.58 7.53 4.51
C THR A 155 9.76 8.41 3.30
N ILE A 156 8.75 8.47 2.43
CA ILE A 156 8.69 9.36 1.26
C ILE A 156 7.70 10.49 1.54
N LYS A 157 8.13 11.75 1.31
CA LYS A 157 7.32 12.94 1.56
C LYS A 157 7.67 14.09 0.61
N GLY A 158 6.85 15.13 0.58
CA GLY A 158 7.04 16.31 -0.26
C GLY A 158 6.31 16.23 -1.59
N THR A 159 6.73 17.04 -2.56
CA THR A 159 6.18 17.06 -3.92
C THR A 159 6.46 15.76 -4.68
N VAL A 160 5.81 15.56 -5.82
CA VAL A 160 6.03 14.37 -6.66
C VAL A 160 7.50 14.28 -7.10
N GLU A 161 8.11 15.40 -7.47
CA GLU A 161 9.50 15.49 -7.90
C GLU A 161 10.48 15.14 -6.76
N GLU A 162 10.22 15.64 -5.56
CA GLU A 162 11.01 15.30 -4.37
C GLU A 162 10.89 13.83 -4.01
N ARG A 163 9.68 13.26 -4.10
CA ARG A 163 9.43 11.83 -3.87
C ARG A 163 10.14 10.95 -4.89
N ILE A 164 10.10 11.32 -6.17
CA ILE A 164 10.84 10.63 -7.24
C ILE A 164 12.34 10.62 -6.92
N LYS A 165 12.90 11.78 -6.54
CA LYS A 165 14.31 11.88 -6.17
C LYS A 165 14.66 11.00 -4.98
N GLN A 166 13.83 10.96 -3.94
CA GLN A 166 14.02 10.09 -2.78
C GLN A 166 14.01 8.62 -3.18
N VAL A 167 13.03 8.19 -3.98
CA VAL A 167 12.94 6.81 -4.49
C VAL A 167 14.19 6.44 -5.29
N LYS A 168 14.60 7.26 -6.26
CA LYS A 168 15.80 7.01 -7.08
C LYS A 168 17.06 6.86 -6.23
N ASN A 169 17.27 7.74 -5.27
CA ASN A 169 18.43 7.73 -4.39
C ASN A 169 18.49 6.45 -3.53
N ILE A 170 17.34 5.96 -3.07
CA ILE A 170 17.28 4.76 -2.25
C ILE A 170 17.45 3.53 -3.13
N VAL A 171 16.74 3.42 -4.25
CA VAL A 171 16.84 2.29 -5.18
C VAL A 171 18.27 2.11 -5.69
N ALA A 172 18.99 3.19 -5.97
CA ALA A 172 20.39 3.16 -6.41
C ALA A 172 21.35 2.52 -5.38
N GLN A 173 20.96 2.37 -4.13
CA GLN A 173 21.77 1.70 -3.09
C GLN A 173 21.60 0.16 -3.11
N TYR A 174 20.62 -0.34 -3.85
CA TYR A 174 20.29 -1.76 -3.97
C TYR A 174 20.72 -2.36 -5.32
N VAL A 175 21.21 -1.54 -6.23
CA VAL A 175 21.73 -1.91 -7.55
C VAL A 175 23.24 -1.73 -7.57
#